data_1656b901a44727a55018a01f0fd3bed5
#
_entry.id   1656b901a44727a55018a01f0fd3bed5
#
_cell.length_a   1.000
_cell.length_b   1.000
_cell.length_c   1.000
_cell.angle_alpha   90.00
_cell.angle_beta   90.00
_cell.angle_gamma   90.00
#
_symmetry.space_group_name_H-M   'P 1'
#
loop_
_entity.id
_entity.type
_entity.pdbx_description
1 polymer ?
#
loop_
_entity_poly.entity_id
_entity_poly.type
_entity_poly.pdbx_seq_one_letter_code
_entity_poly.pdbx_strand_id
1 'polypeptide(L)'
;MKKKPAKSGRKPAAKRARRKSPTSTKKHVATRGLNGWITHTELASTNPEATKAWAVEVLGWRFRPNSRMPDGSEYHLFAYSDLGGGGIRPTGPAEAPGSSFTVHVTDIRAAYDKALREGAESMMPPTTVMPGVTVAVVRAPGGVPVGLSGP
;
A
#
# COMPACT_ATOMS: atom_id res chain seq x y z
N MET A 1 70.37 48.52 8.41
CA MET A 1 70.12 47.24 7.71
C MET A 1 68.66 46.87 7.88
N LYS A 2 67.87 47.03 6.82
CA LYS A 2 66.39 46.73 6.86
C LYS A 2 66.15 45.36 6.23
N LYS A 3 65.59 44.39 7.01
CA LYS A 3 65.24 43.04 6.50
C LYS A 3 63.89 43.13 5.81
N LYS A 4 63.79 42.64 4.58
CA LYS A 4 62.53 42.42 3.83
C LYS A 4 61.75 41.22 4.37
N PRO A 5 60.42 41.27 4.44
CA PRO A 5 59.63 40.10 4.78
C PRO A 5 59.42 39.19 3.56
N ALA A 6 59.42 37.86 3.80
CA ALA A 6 59.21 36.81 2.81
C ALA A 6 57.72 36.75 2.38
N LYS A 7 57.48 36.63 1.06
CA LYS A 7 56.14 36.39 0.47
C LYS A 7 55.78 34.91 0.63
N SER A 8 54.70 34.63 1.40
CA SER A 8 54.11 33.29 1.48
C SER A 8 53.23 33.06 0.24
N GLY A 9 53.66 32.13 -0.60
CA GLY A 9 52.86 31.69 -1.76
C GLY A 9 51.64 30.83 -1.35
N ARG A 10 50.45 31.34 -1.45
CA ARG A 10 49.23 30.54 -1.36
C ARG A 10 49.04 29.74 -2.67
N LYS A 11 49.07 28.41 -2.59
CA LYS A 11 48.67 27.52 -3.69
C LYS A 11 47.16 27.66 -3.95
N PRO A 12 46.72 27.72 -5.23
CA PRO A 12 45.32 27.78 -5.54
C PRO A 12 44.63 26.45 -5.22
N ALA A 13 43.48 26.53 -4.51
CA ALA A 13 42.65 25.36 -4.19
C ALA A 13 42.09 24.78 -5.50
N ALA A 14 42.35 23.49 -5.74
CA ALA A 14 41.79 22.74 -6.84
C ALA A 14 40.28 22.70 -6.75
N LYS A 15 39.57 23.25 -7.74
CA LYS A 15 38.10 23.12 -7.90
C LYS A 15 37.73 21.66 -8.02
N ARG A 16 37.16 21.12 -6.94
CA ARG A 16 36.60 19.76 -6.91
C ARG A 16 35.41 19.72 -7.89
N ALA A 17 35.61 19.09 -9.03
CA ALA A 17 34.55 18.86 -10.01
C ALA A 17 33.39 18.12 -9.35
N ARG A 18 32.21 18.77 -9.28
CA ARG A 18 30.97 18.23 -8.75
C ARG A 18 30.51 17.12 -9.70
N ARG A 19 30.76 15.86 -9.35
CA ARG A 19 30.23 14.69 -10.06
C ARG A 19 28.73 14.82 -10.10
N LYS A 20 28.16 15.12 -11.27
CA LYS A 20 26.71 15.00 -11.51
C LYS A 20 26.34 13.52 -11.37
N SER A 21 25.62 13.20 -10.32
CA SER A 21 24.97 11.87 -10.21
C SER A 21 24.05 11.69 -11.40
N PRO A 22 24.07 10.56 -12.10
CA PRO A 22 23.11 10.30 -13.16
C PRO A 22 21.73 10.20 -12.52
N THR A 23 20.91 11.22 -12.69
CA THR A 23 19.48 11.17 -12.40
C THR A 23 18.87 10.22 -13.43
N SER A 24 18.81 8.93 -13.06
CA SER A 24 18.01 7.95 -13.79
C SER A 24 16.54 8.34 -13.61
N THR A 25 16.02 9.11 -14.54
CA THR A 25 14.58 9.32 -14.71
C THR A 25 13.97 8.05 -15.30
N LYS A 26 13.96 6.96 -14.54
CA LYS A 26 13.11 5.82 -14.87
C LYS A 26 11.67 6.34 -14.79
N LYS A 27 11.00 6.47 -15.94
CA LYS A 27 9.57 6.76 -15.98
C LYS A 27 8.88 5.71 -15.13
N HIS A 28 8.07 6.16 -14.15
CA HIS A 28 7.23 5.28 -13.37
C HIS A 28 6.24 4.62 -14.32
N VAL A 29 6.39 3.33 -14.54
CA VAL A 29 5.44 2.54 -15.34
C VAL A 29 4.31 2.13 -14.41
N ALA A 30 3.08 2.44 -14.80
CA ALA A 30 1.91 1.99 -14.06
C ALA A 30 1.89 0.45 -14.01
N THR A 31 1.77 -0.12 -12.80
CA THR A 31 1.82 -1.57 -12.57
C THR A 31 0.43 -2.21 -12.50
N ARG A 32 -0.62 -1.51 -12.96
CA ARG A 32 -2.00 -1.99 -12.93
C ARG A 32 -2.14 -3.37 -13.58
N GLY A 33 -2.75 -4.32 -12.86
CA GLY A 33 -2.93 -5.69 -13.31
C GLY A 33 -1.66 -6.54 -13.30
N LEU A 34 -0.54 -5.99 -12.86
CA LEU A 34 0.69 -6.74 -12.66
C LEU A 34 0.76 -7.30 -11.24
N ASN A 35 1.51 -8.38 -11.09
CA ASN A 35 1.79 -8.98 -9.78
C ASN A 35 2.36 -7.93 -8.81
N GLY A 36 1.82 -7.84 -7.61
CA GLY A 36 2.22 -6.85 -6.60
C GLY A 36 1.49 -5.50 -6.66
N TRP A 37 0.53 -5.31 -7.58
CA TRP A 37 -0.27 -4.09 -7.62
C TRP A 37 -1.33 -4.07 -6.50
N ILE A 38 -1.46 -2.96 -5.76
CA ILE A 38 -2.52 -2.78 -4.76
C ILE A 38 -3.84 -2.54 -5.48
N THR A 39 -4.78 -3.48 -5.33
CA THR A 39 -6.09 -3.46 -5.99
C THR A 39 -7.18 -2.87 -5.15
N HIS A 40 -7.04 -2.93 -3.82
CA HIS A 40 -8.10 -2.60 -2.89
C HIS A 40 -7.53 -2.12 -1.57
N THR A 41 -8.16 -1.11 -0.97
CA THR A 41 -7.85 -0.64 0.39
C THR A 41 -9.04 -0.95 1.28
N GLU A 42 -8.81 -1.60 2.40
CA GLU A 42 -9.85 -1.92 3.35
C GLU A 42 -9.71 -1.08 4.61
N LEU A 43 -10.83 -0.52 5.08
CA LEU A 43 -10.92 0.18 6.35
C LEU A 43 -11.84 -0.61 7.29
N ALA A 44 -11.28 -1.12 8.39
CA ALA A 44 -12.05 -1.69 9.48
C ALA A 44 -12.40 -0.58 10.47
N SER A 45 -13.68 -0.33 10.70
CA SER A 45 -14.16 0.77 11.55
C SER A 45 -15.14 0.27 12.62
N THR A 46 -15.05 0.82 13.80
CA THR A 46 -16.06 0.61 14.86
C THR A 46 -17.38 1.32 14.56
N ASN A 47 -17.35 2.30 13.64
CA ASN A 47 -18.54 3.00 13.16
C ASN A 47 -18.37 3.32 11.66
N PRO A 48 -18.68 2.37 10.75
CA PRO A 48 -18.50 2.54 9.31
C PRO A 48 -19.24 3.74 8.72
N GLU A 49 -20.49 4.02 9.18
CA GLU A 49 -21.26 5.15 8.69
C GLU A 49 -20.62 6.49 9.05
N ALA A 50 -20.13 6.65 10.28
CA ALA A 50 -19.40 7.86 10.66
C ALA A 50 -18.11 8.03 9.87
N THR A 51 -17.36 6.94 9.64
CA THR A 51 -16.14 6.96 8.82
C THR A 51 -16.48 7.34 7.38
N LYS A 52 -17.54 6.80 6.80
CA LYS A 52 -18.02 7.13 5.47
C LYS A 52 -18.42 8.61 5.36
N ALA A 53 -19.21 9.12 6.29
CA ALA A 53 -19.63 10.52 6.31
C ALA A 53 -18.42 11.48 6.37
N TRP A 54 -17.47 11.17 7.23
CA TRP A 54 -16.21 11.92 7.33
C TRP A 54 -15.41 11.86 6.02
N ALA A 55 -15.30 10.69 5.39
CA ALA A 55 -14.53 10.53 4.15
C ALA A 55 -15.17 11.27 2.96
N VAL A 56 -16.49 11.34 2.90
CA VAL A 56 -17.20 12.17 1.91
C VAL A 56 -16.89 13.65 2.11
N GLU A 57 -17.03 14.15 3.34
CA GLU A 57 -16.88 15.57 3.66
C GLU A 57 -15.43 16.04 3.53
N VAL A 58 -14.48 15.26 4.07
CA VAL A 58 -13.09 15.70 4.21
C VAL A 58 -12.23 15.29 3.01
N LEU A 59 -12.47 14.09 2.45
CA LEU A 59 -11.64 13.52 1.38
C LEU A 59 -12.29 13.60 0.01
N GLY A 60 -13.59 13.95 -0.07
CA GLY A 60 -14.33 13.97 -1.32
C GLY A 60 -14.51 12.57 -1.93
N TRP A 61 -14.44 11.50 -1.14
CA TRP A 61 -14.62 10.15 -1.65
C TRP A 61 -16.05 9.90 -2.11
N ARG A 62 -16.17 9.15 -3.20
CA ARG A 62 -17.46 8.78 -3.78
C ARG A 62 -17.80 7.36 -3.40
N PHE A 63 -19.00 7.16 -2.90
CA PHE A 63 -19.48 5.83 -2.51
C PHE A 63 -20.45 5.26 -3.55
N ARG A 64 -20.36 3.95 -3.75
CA ARG A 64 -21.33 3.16 -4.50
C ARG A 64 -22.48 2.78 -3.58
N PRO A 65 -23.63 2.28 -4.13
CA PRO A 65 -24.65 1.64 -3.31
C PRO A 65 -24.03 0.59 -2.39
N ASN A 66 -24.46 0.55 -1.13
CA ASN A 66 -23.91 -0.41 -0.16
C ASN A 66 -24.13 -1.84 -0.65
N SER A 67 -23.12 -2.68 -0.40
CA SER A 67 -23.25 -4.14 -0.51
C SER A 67 -23.35 -4.75 0.89
N ARG A 68 -23.72 -6.04 0.95
CA ARG A 68 -23.77 -6.76 2.22
C ARG A 68 -22.70 -7.81 2.26
N MET A 69 -22.09 -7.93 3.42
CA MET A 69 -21.19 -9.02 3.76
C MET A 69 -21.97 -10.31 4.00
N PRO A 70 -21.33 -11.49 3.97
CA PRO A 70 -21.99 -12.77 4.27
C PRO A 70 -22.65 -12.83 5.66
N ASP A 71 -22.15 -12.09 6.63
CA ASP A 71 -22.70 -11.95 7.97
C ASP A 71 -23.88 -10.97 8.06
N GLY A 72 -24.29 -10.37 6.92
CA GLY A 72 -25.38 -9.39 6.83
C GLY A 72 -24.98 -7.96 7.14
N SER A 73 -23.77 -7.69 7.60
CA SER A 73 -23.27 -6.34 7.84
C SER A 73 -23.13 -5.54 6.53
N GLU A 74 -23.19 -4.23 6.63
CA GLU A 74 -23.02 -3.35 5.47
C GLU A 74 -21.55 -3.18 5.13
N TYR A 75 -21.29 -3.17 3.82
CA TYR A 75 -19.97 -2.92 3.24
C TYR A 75 -20.04 -1.71 2.31
N HIS A 76 -19.34 -0.64 2.66
CA HIS A 76 -19.39 0.63 1.96
C HIS A 76 -18.25 0.73 0.96
N LEU A 77 -18.52 0.42 -0.31
CA LEU A 77 -17.56 0.54 -1.39
C LEU A 77 -17.33 2.01 -1.76
N PHE A 78 -16.07 2.44 -1.76
CA PHE A 78 -15.68 3.79 -2.15
C PHE A 78 -14.70 3.80 -3.32
N ALA A 79 -14.66 4.93 -4.03
CA ALA A 79 -13.64 5.25 -5.01
C ALA A 79 -13.01 6.60 -4.69
N TYR A 80 -11.69 6.68 -4.71
CA TYR A 80 -10.92 7.92 -4.61
C TYR A 80 -10.36 8.35 -5.96
N SER A 81 -10.39 7.47 -6.95
CA SER A 81 -10.03 7.74 -8.36
C SER A 81 -10.74 6.76 -9.28
N ASP A 82 -10.58 6.95 -10.59
CA ASP A 82 -11.11 6.00 -11.58
C ASP A 82 -10.40 4.63 -11.55
N LEU A 83 -9.26 4.55 -10.89
CA LEU A 83 -8.38 3.39 -10.86
C LEU A 83 -8.22 2.78 -9.46
N GLY A 84 -8.71 3.42 -8.43
CA GLY A 84 -8.50 2.99 -7.06
C GLY A 84 -9.68 3.29 -6.15
N GLY A 85 -9.85 2.40 -5.19
CA GLY A 85 -10.88 2.50 -4.19
C GLY A 85 -10.72 1.42 -3.13
N GLY A 86 -11.79 1.16 -2.42
CA GLY A 86 -11.77 0.20 -1.35
C GLY A 86 -13.12 -0.01 -0.72
N GLY A 87 -13.12 -0.49 0.49
CA GLY A 87 -14.31 -0.68 1.29
C GLY A 87 -14.15 -0.28 2.74
N ILE A 88 -15.24 0.12 3.36
CA ILE A 88 -15.33 0.30 4.81
C ILE A 88 -16.26 -0.77 5.34
N ARG A 89 -15.80 -1.52 6.33
CA ARG A 89 -16.58 -2.55 7.03
C ARG A 89 -16.54 -2.36 8.54
N PRO A 90 -17.43 -2.99 9.28
CA PRO A 90 -17.29 -3.12 10.72
C PRO A 90 -16.00 -3.86 11.09
N THR A 91 -15.43 -3.52 12.24
CA THR A 91 -14.38 -4.35 12.86
C THR A 91 -14.95 -5.70 13.26
N GLY A 92 -14.17 -6.75 13.11
CA GLY A 92 -14.47 -8.07 13.68
C GLY A 92 -14.37 -8.09 15.20
N PRO A 93 -14.81 -9.18 15.84
CA PRO A 93 -14.61 -9.39 17.27
C PRO A 93 -13.10 -9.28 17.62
N ALA A 94 -12.77 -8.43 18.61
CA ALA A 94 -11.39 -8.18 19.06
C ALA A 94 -10.44 -7.59 17.98
N GLU A 95 -10.96 -7.14 16.85
CA GLU A 95 -10.20 -6.44 15.82
C GLU A 95 -10.11 -4.94 16.18
N ALA A 96 -8.88 -4.41 16.22
CA ALA A 96 -8.69 -2.97 16.33
C ALA A 96 -9.07 -2.27 15.02
N PRO A 97 -9.63 -1.05 15.06
CA PRO A 97 -9.83 -0.24 13.87
C PRO A 97 -8.51 -0.02 13.14
N GLY A 98 -8.55 -0.04 11.81
CA GLY A 98 -7.33 0.10 11.03
C GLY A 98 -7.57 0.03 9.53
N SER A 99 -6.49 0.07 8.79
CA SER A 99 -6.49 -0.10 7.35
C SER A 99 -5.58 -1.22 6.93
N SER A 100 -5.98 -1.92 5.88
CA SER A 100 -5.17 -2.92 5.19
C SER A 100 -5.30 -2.75 3.68
N PHE A 101 -4.46 -3.41 2.93
CA PHE A 101 -4.52 -3.40 1.47
C PHE A 101 -4.49 -4.81 0.91
N THR A 102 -5.04 -4.95 -0.28
CA THR A 102 -5.03 -6.20 -1.04
C THR A 102 -4.20 -6.02 -2.29
N VAL A 103 -3.32 -6.95 -2.54
CA VAL A 103 -2.37 -6.97 -3.64
C VAL A 103 -2.82 -7.97 -4.69
N HIS A 104 -2.77 -7.57 -5.96
CA HIS A 104 -2.99 -8.50 -7.06
C HIS A 104 -1.83 -9.49 -7.19
N VAL A 105 -2.18 -10.77 -7.33
CA VAL A 105 -1.24 -11.85 -7.63
C VAL A 105 -1.77 -12.66 -8.81
N THR A 106 -0.87 -13.15 -9.64
CA THR A 106 -1.24 -13.91 -10.86
C THR A 106 -1.66 -15.35 -10.56
N ASP A 107 -1.23 -15.89 -9.44
CA ASP A 107 -1.61 -17.21 -8.92
C ASP A 107 -1.71 -17.09 -7.39
N ILE A 108 -2.96 -17.10 -6.91
CA ILE A 108 -3.21 -16.84 -5.48
C ILE A 108 -2.76 -17.99 -4.59
N ARG A 109 -2.87 -19.24 -5.05
CA ARG A 109 -2.45 -20.39 -4.26
C ARG A 109 -0.93 -20.42 -4.13
N ALA A 110 -0.22 -20.25 -5.25
CA ALA A 110 1.24 -20.20 -5.24
C ALA A 110 1.77 -19.01 -4.42
N ALA A 111 1.13 -17.85 -4.51
CA ALA A 111 1.52 -16.67 -3.73
C ALA A 111 1.27 -16.86 -2.22
N TYR A 112 0.11 -17.43 -1.86
CA TYR A 112 -0.23 -17.73 -0.47
C TYR A 112 0.74 -18.75 0.13
N ASP A 113 0.98 -19.87 -0.55
CA ASP A 113 1.91 -20.90 -0.08
C ASP A 113 3.34 -20.35 0.06
N LYS A 114 3.74 -19.47 -0.87
CA LYS A 114 5.03 -18.79 -0.78
C LYS A 114 5.07 -17.88 0.45
N ALA A 115 4.03 -17.09 0.69
CA ALA A 115 3.98 -16.21 1.86
C ALA A 115 4.16 -16.99 3.18
N LEU A 116 3.50 -18.14 3.32
CA LEU A 116 3.64 -18.99 4.51
C LEU A 116 5.07 -19.53 4.65
N ARG A 117 5.69 -19.99 3.56
CA ARG A 117 7.09 -20.46 3.59
C ARG A 117 8.07 -19.36 3.97
N GLU A 118 7.77 -18.11 3.62
CA GLU A 118 8.59 -16.92 3.96
C GLU A 118 8.23 -16.33 5.35
N GLY A 119 7.49 -17.08 6.18
CA GLY A 119 7.25 -16.73 7.57
C GLY A 119 5.99 -15.92 7.85
N ALA A 120 5.09 -15.77 6.90
CA ALA A 120 3.78 -15.19 7.17
C ALA A 120 2.86 -16.21 7.86
N GLU A 121 1.89 -15.71 8.63
CA GLU A 121 0.83 -16.51 9.26
C GLU A 121 -0.46 -16.44 8.43
N SER A 122 -1.19 -17.55 8.35
CA SER A 122 -2.52 -17.58 7.73
C SER A 122 -3.54 -16.85 8.60
N MET A 123 -4.21 -15.85 8.02
CA MET A 123 -5.40 -15.23 8.62
C MET A 123 -6.68 -15.71 7.92
N MET A 124 -6.64 -15.83 6.59
CA MET A 124 -7.70 -16.40 5.77
C MET A 124 -7.07 -17.13 4.58
N PRO A 125 -7.31 -18.43 4.43
CA PRO A 125 -6.82 -19.16 3.27
C PRO A 125 -7.51 -18.70 1.97
N PRO A 126 -6.96 -19.03 0.78
CA PRO A 126 -7.58 -18.69 -0.49
C PRO A 126 -9.05 -19.09 -0.55
N THR A 127 -9.93 -18.09 -0.62
CA THR A 127 -11.39 -18.23 -0.57
C THR A 127 -12.01 -17.46 -1.73
N THR A 128 -12.83 -18.11 -2.54
CA THR A 128 -13.57 -17.44 -3.61
C THR A 128 -14.72 -16.62 -3.00
N VAL A 129 -14.66 -15.31 -3.16
CA VAL A 129 -15.64 -14.36 -2.61
C VAL A 129 -16.70 -13.96 -3.63
N MET A 130 -16.36 -14.05 -4.91
CA MET A 130 -17.31 -13.88 -6.03
C MET A 130 -16.74 -14.57 -7.28
N PRO A 131 -17.56 -14.81 -8.32
CA PRO A 131 -17.08 -15.42 -9.56
C PRO A 131 -15.85 -14.71 -10.11
N GLY A 132 -14.76 -15.44 -10.31
CA GLY A 132 -13.49 -14.93 -10.83
C GLY A 132 -12.64 -14.12 -9.84
N VAL A 133 -13.04 -14.02 -8.57
CA VAL A 133 -12.25 -13.34 -7.54
C VAL A 133 -12.03 -14.24 -6.34
N THR A 134 -10.81 -14.66 -6.17
CA THR A 134 -10.34 -15.37 -4.97
C THR A 134 -9.49 -14.42 -4.14
N VAL A 135 -9.65 -14.45 -2.82
CA VAL A 135 -8.89 -13.63 -1.88
C VAL A 135 -8.28 -14.51 -0.80
N ALA A 136 -7.16 -14.08 -0.27
CA ALA A 136 -6.55 -14.65 0.93
C ALA A 136 -6.01 -13.51 1.79
N VAL A 137 -5.85 -13.74 3.08
CA VAL A 137 -5.23 -12.77 3.98
C VAL A 137 -4.14 -13.46 4.77
N VAL A 138 -2.97 -12.86 4.78
CA VAL A 138 -1.83 -13.33 5.56
C VAL A 138 -1.36 -12.22 6.50
N ARG A 139 -0.79 -12.61 7.62
CA ARG A 139 -0.05 -11.71 8.51
C ARG A 139 1.43 -11.81 8.15
N ALA A 140 1.96 -10.79 7.52
CA ALA A 140 3.38 -10.72 7.16
C ALA A 140 4.28 -10.71 8.41
N PRO A 141 5.55 -11.12 8.31
CA PRO A 141 6.52 -10.92 9.37
C PRO A 141 6.50 -9.47 9.86
N GLY A 142 6.45 -9.26 11.19
CA GLY A 142 6.21 -7.94 11.78
C GLY A 142 4.74 -7.62 12.08
N GLY A 143 3.79 -8.54 11.78
CA GLY A 143 2.41 -8.46 12.26
C GLY A 143 1.43 -7.73 11.32
N VAL A 144 1.88 -7.26 10.15
CA VAL A 144 1.03 -6.48 9.22
C VAL A 144 0.11 -7.40 8.42
N PRO A 145 -1.23 -7.19 8.43
CA PRO A 145 -2.15 -7.91 7.56
C PRO A 145 -2.01 -7.47 6.11
N VAL A 146 -1.92 -8.42 5.20
CA VAL A 146 -1.85 -8.20 3.75
C VAL A 146 -2.84 -9.11 3.06
N GLY A 147 -3.75 -8.52 2.29
CA GLY A 147 -4.66 -9.24 1.40
C GLY A 147 -3.95 -9.62 0.10
N LEU A 148 -4.28 -10.79 -0.41
CA LEU A 148 -3.92 -11.25 -1.75
C LEU A 148 -5.20 -11.42 -2.56
N SER A 149 -5.19 -11.05 -3.83
CA SER A 149 -6.34 -11.20 -4.74
C SER A 149 -5.87 -11.68 -6.11
N GLY A 150 -6.53 -12.68 -6.65
CA GLY A 150 -6.19 -13.22 -7.97
C GLY A 150 -7.17 -14.30 -8.42
N PRO A 151 -6.93 -14.85 -9.61
CA PRO A 151 -7.63 -16.02 -10.09
C PRO A 151 -7.24 -17.28 -9.31
#